data_270f914f53c6488017673ac35bb70653
#
_entry.id   270f914f53c6488017673ac35bb70653
#
_cell.length_a   1.000
_cell.length_b   1.000
_cell.length_c   1.000
_cell.angle_alpha   90.00
_cell.angle_beta   90.00
_cell.angle_gamma   90.00
#
_symmetry.space_group_name_H-M   'P 1'
#
loop_
_entity.id
_entity.type
_entity.pdbx_description
1 polymer ?
#
loop_
_entity_poly.entity_id
_entity_poly.type
_entity_poly.pdbx_seq_one_letter_code
_entity_poly.pdbx_strand_id
1 'polypeptide(L)'
;AGDTAVVVGFGVNWFATKTMAASDSDGVVQFNFTPLDQNGNPRGTYTETTDGSQVVYDNTAPVIDHLYEGSFTEDKDIILTADSLYLGIAGGDSISGVSWFHFAVGTSPGAADVLPWAKTKSIADTLLTGLTLEYNVQYYVSAYAVDRIGNKSETISGNGFMVNDKAQQIDEAVSVIESISIASSNRSFTQGAKAGDVISLIFRTSEQIKRPVVLIAGDTAD
;
A
#
# COMPACT_ATOMS: atom_id res chain seq x y z
N ALA A 1 -30.43 4.68 -29.91
CA ALA A 1 -30.43 5.85 -30.76
C ALA A 1 -29.42 6.84 -30.18
N GLY A 2 -28.37 7.14 -30.95
CA GLY A 2 -27.35 8.09 -30.47
C GLY A 2 -27.94 9.48 -30.32
N ASP A 3 -27.50 10.21 -29.32
CA ASP A 3 -27.86 11.62 -29.13
C ASP A 3 -27.36 12.43 -30.33
N THR A 4 -28.28 13.25 -30.89
CA THR A 4 -27.95 14.10 -32.03
C THR A 4 -27.18 15.32 -31.54
N ALA A 5 -26.01 15.61 -32.14
CA ALA A 5 -25.29 16.83 -31.86
C ALA A 5 -26.10 18.10 -32.26
N VAL A 6 -25.93 19.17 -31.51
CA VAL A 6 -26.44 20.49 -31.88
C VAL A 6 -25.51 21.08 -32.95
N VAL A 7 -26.08 21.41 -34.13
CA VAL A 7 -25.33 21.95 -35.26
C VAL A 7 -25.68 23.40 -35.48
N VAL A 8 -24.70 24.29 -35.49
CA VAL A 8 -24.86 25.71 -35.76
C VAL A 8 -23.79 26.18 -36.74
N GLY A 9 -24.12 27.11 -37.61
CA GLY A 9 -23.14 27.64 -38.54
C GLY A 9 -23.79 28.47 -39.66
N PHE A 10 -22.94 29.07 -40.47
CA PHE A 10 -23.31 29.85 -41.66
C PHE A 10 -22.23 29.79 -42.74
N GLY A 11 -22.70 29.71 -44.00
CA GLY A 11 -21.80 29.67 -45.15
C GLY A 11 -20.97 28.40 -45.18
N VAL A 12 -19.66 28.54 -45.02
CA VAL A 12 -18.68 27.42 -45.08
C VAL A 12 -18.17 27.00 -43.69
N ASN A 13 -18.62 27.70 -42.62
CA ASN A 13 -18.16 27.46 -41.26
C ASN A 13 -19.28 26.88 -40.40
N TRP A 14 -19.11 25.70 -39.91
CA TRP A 14 -20.09 24.94 -39.12
C TRP A 14 -19.48 24.35 -37.87
N PHE A 15 -20.23 24.29 -36.80
CA PHE A 15 -19.89 23.66 -35.51
C PHE A 15 -20.94 22.65 -35.13
N ALA A 16 -20.49 21.49 -34.70
CA ALA A 16 -21.35 20.48 -34.07
C ALA A 16 -20.88 20.26 -32.65
N THR A 17 -21.80 20.30 -31.70
CA THR A 17 -21.49 20.13 -30.26
C THR A 17 -22.37 19.07 -29.64
N LYS A 18 -21.81 18.28 -28.73
CA LYS A 18 -22.50 17.34 -27.86
C LYS A 18 -21.93 17.49 -26.46
N THR A 19 -22.80 17.57 -25.46
CA THR A 19 -22.40 17.41 -24.05
C THR A 19 -22.38 15.92 -23.74
N MET A 20 -21.24 15.40 -23.29
CA MET A 20 -21.14 14.00 -22.89
C MET A 20 -21.97 13.74 -21.64
N ALA A 21 -22.65 12.61 -21.61
CA ALA A 21 -23.46 12.15 -20.50
C ALA A 21 -22.83 10.89 -19.84
N ALA A 22 -23.14 10.65 -18.59
CA ALA A 22 -22.63 9.46 -17.88
C ALA A 22 -23.06 8.12 -18.51
N SER A 23 -24.06 8.14 -19.40
CA SER A 23 -24.48 6.96 -20.17
C SER A 23 -23.72 6.76 -21.49
N ASP A 24 -22.87 7.70 -21.89
CA ASP A 24 -22.05 7.55 -23.08
C ASP A 24 -20.93 6.53 -22.80
N SER A 25 -20.50 5.83 -23.83
CA SER A 25 -19.48 4.80 -23.70
C SER A 25 -18.09 5.42 -23.63
N ASP A 26 -17.28 4.90 -22.73
CA ASP A 26 -15.87 5.24 -22.63
C ASP A 26 -15.09 4.85 -23.89
N GLY A 27 -14.05 5.59 -24.19
CA GLY A 27 -13.16 5.37 -25.33
C GLY A 27 -13.09 6.57 -26.27
N VAL A 28 -12.58 6.34 -27.49
CA VAL A 28 -12.47 7.39 -28.50
C VAL A 28 -13.87 7.81 -28.94
N VAL A 29 -14.15 9.11 -28.82
CA VAL A 29 -15.42 9.70 -29.25
C VAL A 29 -15.56 9.56 -30.76
N GLN A 30 -16.55 8.79 -31.19
CA GLN A 30 -16.85 8.58 -32.60
C GLN A 30 -17.80 9.66 -33.10
N PHE A 31 -17.62 10.11 -34.32
CA PHE A 31 -18.57 10.97 -35.00
C PHE A 31 -18.88 10.46 -36.39
N ASN A 32 -19.98 10.94 -36.92
CA ASN A 32 -20.46 10.67 -38.26
C ASN A 32 -21.01 11.97 -38.86
N PHE A 33 -20.40 12.43 -39.93
CA PHE A 33 -20.75 13.66 -40.58
C PHE A 33 -21.04 13.46 -42.07
N THR A 34 -22.25 13.82 -42.51
CA THR A 34 -22.67 13.75 -43.92
C THR A 34 -23.07 15.13 -44.40
N PRO A 35 -22.21 15.88 -45.09
CA PRO A 35 -22.58 17.17 -45.63
C PRO A 35 -23.56 17.05 -46.79
N LEU A 36 -24.48 17.99 -46.85
CA LEU A 36 -25.42 18.14 -47.98
C LEU A 36 -25.06 19.40 -48.76
N ASP A 37 -25.17 19.36 -50.07
CA ASP A 37 -25.12 20.58 -50.89
C ASP A 37 -26.39 21.43 -50.73
N GLN A 38 -26.43 22.60 -51.41
CA GLN A 38 -27.60 23.48 -51.33
C GLN A 38 -28.90 22.87 -51.91
N ASN A 39 -28.78 21.82 -52.72
CA ASN A 39 -29.91 21.07 -53.27
C ASN A 39 -30.30 19.85 -52.44
N GLY A 40 -29.61 19.64 -51.30
CA GLY A 40 -29.90 18.52 -50.40
C GLY A 40 -29.21 17.20 -50.76
N ASN A 41 -28.29 17.19 -51.74
CA ASN A 41 -27.58 15.97 -52.14
C ASN A 41 -26.46 15.67 -51.15
N PRO A 42 -26.34 14.44 -50.64
CA PRO A 42 -25.27 14.03 -49.75
C PRO A 42 -23.96 13.86 -50.53
N ARG A 43 -22.86 14.19 -49.85
CA ARG A 43 -21.50 14.15 -50.45
C ARG A 43 -20.56 13.15 -49.78
N GLY A 44 -21.07 12.06 -49.29
CA GLY A 44 -20.33 11.04 -48.55
C GLY A 44 -20.37 11.27 -47.05
N THR A 45 -19.92 10.27 -46.32
CA THR A 45 -19.87 10.30 -44.86
C THR A 45 -18.44 10.33 -44.38
N TYR A 46 -18.15 11.22 -43.47
CA TYR A 46 -16.84 11.39 -42.84
C TYR A 46 -16.91 10.91 -41.41
N THR A 47 -15.97 10.07 -41.00
CA THR A 47 -15.85 9.50 -39.67
C THR A 47 -14.49 9.76 -39.01
N GLU A 48 -13.61 10.45 -39.75
CA GLU A 48 -12.24 10.79 -39.33
C GLU A 48 -11.97 12.28 -39.51
N THR A 49 -11.12 12.82 -38.64
CA THR A 49 -10.64 14.20 -38.77
C THR A 49 -9.53 14.29 -39.83
N THR A 50 -9.35 15.44 -40.44
CA THR A 50 -8.32 15.63 -41.47
C THR A 50 -6.93 15.87 -40.90
N ASP A 51 -6.82 16.18 -39.62
CA ASP A 51 -5.58 16.46 -38.89
C ASP A 51 -5.20 15.32 -37.89
N GLY A 52 -5.98 14.23 -37.85
CA GLY A 52 -5.77 13.12 -36.96
C GLY A 52 -6.14 13.39 -35.49
N SER A 53 -6.79 14.52 -35.19
CA SER A 53 -7.22 14.85 -33.83
C SER A 53 -8.28 13.86 -33.34
N GLN A 54 -8.19 13.49 -32.07
CA GLN A 54 -9.12 12.59 -31.40
C GLN A 54 -9.43 13.11 -29.99
N VAL A 55 -10.60 12.78 -29.49
CA VAL A 55 -11.00 13.00 -28.09
C VAL A 55 -11.33 11.65 -27.47
N VAL A 56 -10.82 11.41 -26.28
CA VAL A 56 -11.16 10.26 -25.47
C VAL A 56 -12.15 10.70 -24.40
N TYR A 57 -13.29 10.04 -24.32
CA TYR A 57 -14.22 10.14 -23.22
C TYR A 57 -13.93 9.04 -22.21
N ASP A 58 -13.90 9.42 -20.95
CA ASP A 58 -13.64 8.52 -19.83
C ASP A 58 -14.45 8.98 -18.62
N ASN A 59 -15.37 8.13 -18.19
CA ASN A 59 -16.20 8.34 -17.00
C ASN A 59 -15.95 7.24 -15.95
N THR A 60 -14.93 6.43 -16.17
CA THR A 60 -14.52 5.36 -15.27
C THR A 60 -13.44 5.86 -14.32
N ALA A 61 -13.65 5.63 -13.03
CA ALA A 61 -12.65 5.98 -12.04
C ALA A 61 -11.49 4.98 -12.02
N PRO A 62 -10.26 5.42 -11.72
CA PRO A 62 -9.12 4.53 -11.53
C PRO A 62 -9.33 3.59 -10.33
N VAL A 63 -8.57 2.51 -10.30
CA VAL A 63 -8.55 1.53 -9.20
C VAL A 63 -7.18 1.51 -8.55
N ILE A 64 -7.13 1.42 -7.22
CA ILE A 64 -5.92 1.11 -6.47
C ILE A 64 -5.87 -0.41 -6.28
N ASP A 65 -4.84 -1.06 -6.83
CA ASP A 65 -4.66 -2.51 -6.78
C ASP A 65 -4.04 -2.96 -5.45
N HIS A 66 -3.12 -2.15 -4.91
CA HIS A 66 -2.54 -2.39 -3.60
C HIS A 66 -2.08 -1.10 -2.91
N LEU A 67 -2.09 -1.17 -1.60
CA LEU A 67 -1.59 -0.16 -0.67
C LEU A 67 -0.84 -0.90 0.43
N TYR A 68 0.50 -0.78 0.45
CA TYR A 68 1.36 -1.42 1.43
C TYR A 68 1.94 -0.40 2.39
N GLU A 69 1.84 -0.69 3.66
CA GLU A 69 2.34 0.12 4.77
C GLU A 69 3.66 -0.46 5.30
N GLY A 70 4.68 0.37 5.47
CA GLY A 70 5.96 -0.02 6.06
C GLY A 70 6.94 -0.74 5.15
N SER A 71 6.56 -1.09 3.92
CA SER A 71 7.39 -1.67 2.88
C SER A 71 6.85 -1.34 1.50
N PHE A 72 7.65 -1.57 0.47
CA PHE A 72 7.25 -1.38 -0.94
C PHE A 72 6.62 -2.62 -1.57
N THR A 73 6.90 -3.79 -1.04
CA THR A 73 6.56 -5.07 -1.68
C THR A 73 5.58 -5.91 -0.87
N GLU A 74 5.36 -5.56 0.38
CA GLU A 74 4.47 -6.28 1.28
C GLU A 74 3.94 -5.32 2.35
N ASP A 75 2.80 -5.64 2.90
CA ASP A 75 2.20 -4.90 4.00
C ASP A 75 2.85 -5.27 5.32
N LYS A 76 3.11 -4.27 6.18
CA LYS A 76 3.79 -4.44 7.47
C LYS A 76 2.92 -3.89 8.61
N ASP A 77 2.47 -4.77 9.48
CA ASP A 77 1.74 -4.36 10.69
C ASP A 77 2.65 -3.66 11.72
N ILE A 78 3.97 -3.84 11.62
CA ILE A 78 4.95 -3.28 12.55
C ILE A 78 6.10 -2.64 11.78
N ILE A 79 6.42 -1.39 12.11
CA ILE A 79 7.59 -0.67 11.63
C ILE A 79 8.51 -0.29 12.80
N LEU A 80 9.78 -0.01 12.50
CA LEU A 80 10.81 0.25 13.51
C LEU A 80 11.25 1.72 13.57
N THR A 81 10.70 2.58 12.71
CA THR A 81 11.07 4.00 12.61
C THR A 81 9.85 4.87 12.93
N ALA A 82 10.03 5.85 13.80
CA ALA A 82 8.96 6.76 14.20
C ALA A 82 8.88 8.04 13.35
N ASP A 83 9.86 8.28 12.50
CA ASP A 83 10.02 9.50 11.70
C ASP A 83 9.82 9.28 10.21
N SER A 84 9.66 8.03 9.79
CA SER A 84 9.58 7.67 8.37
C SER A 84 8.73 6.41 8.15
N LEU A 85 8.11 6.33 6.97
CA LEU A 85 7.26 5.21 6.54
C LEU A 85 7.50 4.93 5.06
N TYR A 86 7.82 3.69 4.73
CA TYR A 86 7.79 3.21 3.35
C TYR A 86 6.34 2.97 2.94
N LEU A 87 5.96 3.50 1.79
CA LEU A 87 4.63 3.38 1.20
C LEU A 87 4.73 2.77 -0.19
N GLY A 88 4.16 1.59 -0.38
CA GLY A 88 3.94 0.96 -1.68
C GLY A 88 2.51 1.20 -2.14
N ILE A 89 2.32 1.88 -3.26
CA ILE A 89 1.00 2.12 -3.84
C ILE A 89 1.03 1.87 -5.35
N ALA A 90 0.10 1.08 -5.85
CA ALA A 90 -0.11 0.92 -7.27
C ALA A 90 -1.58 0.79 -7.62
N GLY A 91 -1.88 1.08 -8.87
CA GLY A 91 -3.21 1.01 -9.41
C GLY A 91 -3.22 1.39 -10.88
N GLY A 92 -4.38 1.34 -11.49
CA GLY A 92 -4.53 1.55 -12.92
C GLY A 92 -5.83 2.24 -13.30
N ASP A 93 -5.81 2.74 -14.49
CA ASP A 93 -6.96 3.15 -15.27
C ASP A 93 -6.71 2.79 -16.73
N SER A 94 -7.67 2.12 -17.36
CA SER A 94 -7.48 1.52 -18.69
C SER A 94 -7.73 2.49 -19.84
N ILE A 95 -8.38 3.62 -19.58
CA ILE A 95 -8.80 4.57 -20.62
C ILE A 95 -7.87 5.78 -20.66
N SER A 96 -7.89 6.62 -19.63
CA SER A 96 -7.08 7.82 -19.57
C SER A 96 -5.77 7.64 -18.80
N GLY A 97 -5.68 6.59 -17.98
CA GLY A 97 -4.52 6.29 -17.14
C GLY A 97 -4.44 7.17 -15.89
N VAL A 98 -3.83 6.64 -14.84
CA VAL A 98 -3.66 7.35 -13.57
C VAL A 98 -2.76 8.58 -13.75
N SER A 99 -3.19 9.71 -13.20
CA SER A 99 -2.42 10.95 -13.14
C SER A 99 -1.68 11.11 -11.81
N TRP A 100 -2.38 10.84 -10.70
CA TRP A 100 -1.88 11.01 -9.35
C TRP A 100 -2.47 9.99 -8.39
N PHE A 101 -1.63 9.52 -7.47
CA PHE A 101 -2.06 8.90 -6.23
C PHE A 101 -2.02 9.96 -5.13
N HIS A 102 -3.07 10.03 -4.34
CA HIS A 102 -3.16 10.84 -3.14
C HIS A 102 -3.14 9.91 -1.93
N PHE A 103 -2.45 10.32 -0.89
CA PHE A 103 -2.34 9.56 0.35
C PHE A 103 -2.30 10.48 1.57
N ALA A 104 -2.67 9.94 2.71
CA ALA A 104 -2.60 10.59 4.01
C ALA A 104 -2.27 9.54 5.08
N VAL A 105 -1.75 9.98 6.21
CA VAL A 105 -1.54 9.13 7.39
C VAL A 105 -2.33 9.70 8.55
N GLY A 106 -3.04 8.83 9.26
CA GLY A 106 -3.84 9.24 10.40
C GLY A 106 -4.00 8.16 11.45
N THR A 107 -4.64 8.52 12.57
CA THR A 107 -4.91 7.64 13.71
C THR A 107 -6.18 6.79 13.53
N SER A 108 -6.88 6.95 12.41
CA SER A 108 -8.01 6.13 12.00
C SER A 108 -8.12 6.08 10.48
N PRO A 109 -8.78 5.07 9.89
CA PRO A 109 -9.01 5.00 8.45
C PRO A 109 -9.65 6.28 7.91
N GLY A 110 -9.06 6.85 6.85
CA GLY A 110 -9.52 8.10 6.23
C GLY A 110 -9.01 9.38 6.91
N ALA A 111 -8.45 9.31 8.12
CA ALA A 111 -7.90 10.47 8.81
C ALA A 111 -6.58 10.94 8.17
N ALA A 112 -6.26 12.23 8.38
CA ALA A 112 -5.08 12.90 7.86
C ALA A 112 -4.44 13.80 8.94
N ASP A 113 -4.50 13.36 10.18
CA ASP A 113 -4.09 14.10 11.38
C ASP A 113 -2.60 13.94 11.69
N VAL A 114 -1.92 12.96 11.08
CA VAL A 114 -0.47 12.75 11.18
C VAL A 114 0.25 13.32 9.95
N LEU A 115 -0.17 12.92 8.76
CA LEU A 115 0.29 13.47 7.49
C LEU A 115 -0.93 13.92 6.69
N PRO A 116 -1.08 15.22 6.42
CA PRO A 116 -2.14 15.73 5.55
C PRO A 116 -2.05 15.12 4.15
N TRP A 117 -3.18 15.14 3.42
CA TRP A 117 -3.25 14.64 2.05
C TRP A 117 -2.13 15.21 1.17
N ALA A 118 -1.27 14.32 0.72
CA ALA A 118 -0.19 14.56 -0.22
C ALA A 118 -0.43 13.78 -1.51
N LYS A 119 0.39 13.98 -2.52
CA LYS A 119 0.24 13.28 -3.80
C LYS A 119 1.58 12.90 -4.41
N THR A 120 1.59 11.81 -5.15
CA THR A 120 2.72 11.33 -5.95
C THR A 120 2.26 10.93 -7.34
N LYS A 121 3.11 11.13 -8.35
CA LYS A 121 2.86 10.66 -9.73
C LYS A 121 3.17 9.18 -9.92
N SER A 122 3.92 8.61 -8.99
CA SER A 122 4.59 7.34 -9.22
C SER A 122 3.72 6.16 -8.78
N ILE A 123 3.58 5.19 -9.67
CA ILE A 123 3.49 3.80 -9.27
C ILE A 123 4.88 3.53 -8.67
N ALA A 124 5.13 3.74 -7.45
CA ALA A 124 6.37 3.34 -6.79
C ALA A 124 6.39 3.80 -5.34
N ASP A 125 6.95 3.04 -4.65
CA ASP A 125 7.77 3.14 -3.48
C ASP A 125 8.10 4.59 -3.11
N THR A 126 7.32 5.12 -2.19
CA THR A 126 7.52 6.47 -1.67
C THR A 126 7.98 6.36 -0.21
N LEU A 127 9.14 6.94 0.10
CA LEU A 127 9.56 7.10 1.49
C LEU A 127 8.99 8.41 2.03
N LEU A 128 8.05 8.29 2.95
CA LEU A 128 7.53 9.42 3.73
C LEU A 128 8.50 9.71 4.86
N THR A 129 8.87 10.98 5.03
CA THR A 129 9.80 11.43 6.07
C THR A 129 9.24 12.60 6.85
N GLY A 130 9.80 12.85 8.04
CA GLY A 130 9.35 13.94 8.90
C GLY A 130 8.04 13.64 9.61
N LEU A 131 7.68 12.39 9.74
CA LEU A 131 6.56 11.95 10.56
C LEU A 131 6.91 12.08 12.04
N THR A 132 5.90 12.13 12.88
CA THR A 132 6.04 12.04 14.34
C THR A 132 5.05 11.01 14.82
N LEU A 133 5.51 9.75 14.85
CA LEU A 133 4.72 8.59 15.23
C LEU A 133 5.06 8.18 16.67
N GLU A 134 4.06 7.90 17.46
CA GLU A 134 4.22 7.41 18.83
C GLU A 134 4.32 5.87 18.82
N TYR A 135 5.12 5.33 19.75
CA TYR A 135 5.24 3.88 19.92
C TYR A 135 3.94 3.27 20.43
N ASN A 136 3.59 2.10 19.88
CA ASN A 136 2.40 1.33 20.24
C ASN A 136 1.07 2.05 19.98
N VAL A 137 1.06 3.04 19.10
CA VAL A 137 -0.14 3.68 18.57
C VAL A 137 -0.43 3.11 17.18
N GLN A 138 -1.70 2.78 16.92
CA GLN A 138 -2.16 2.31 15.62
C GLN A 138 -2.33 3.49 14.66
N TYR A 139 -1.73 3.38 13.49
CA TYR A 139 -1.84 4.34 12.38
C TYR A 139 -2.35 3.65 11.12
N TYR A 140 -2.87 4.45 10.20
CA TYR A 140 -3.43 3.99 8.93
C TYR A 140 -2.95 4.90 7.81
N VAL A 141 -2.56 4.31 6.68
CA VAL A 141 -2.46 5.05 5.43
C VAL A 141 -3.80 4.97 4.71
N SER A 142 -4.26 6.10 4.20
CA SER A 142 -5.42 6.16 3.33
C SER A 142 -5.02 6.72 1.98
N ALA A 143 -5.59 6.20 0.90
CA ALA A 143 -5.23 6.60 -0.45
C ALA A 143 -6.42 6.62 -1.40
N TYR A 144 -6.33 7.46 -2.43
CA TYR A 144 -7.17 7.45 -3.62
C TYR A 144 -6.35 7.83 -4.85
N ALA A 145 -6.81 7.38 -6.00
CA ALA A 145 -6.21 7.72 -7.29
C ALA A 145 -7.07 8.73 -8.06
N VAL A 146 -6.42 9.52 -8.91
CA VAL A 146 -7.07 10.43 -9.86
C VAL A 146 -6.48 10.16 -11.23
N ASP A 147 -7.31 9.99 -12.25
CA ASP A 147 -6.89 9.80 -13.63
C ASP A 147 -6.51 11.13 -14.31
N ARG A 148 -6.19 11.08 -15.60
CA ARG A 148 -5.79 12.27 -16.37
C ARG A 148 -6.94 13.18 -16.75
N ILE A 149 -8.17 12.70 -16.68
CA ILE A 149 -9.39 13.47 -17.00
C ILE A 149 -10.01 14.04 -15.73
N GLY A 150 -9.69 13.47 -14.55
CA GLY A 150 -10.13 13.98 -13.25
C GLY A 150 -11.11 13.08 -12.52
N ASN A 151 -11.40 11.86 -13.03
CA ASN A 151 -12.17 10.89 -12.28
C ASN A 151 -11.38 10.43 -11.05
N LYS A 152 -12.06 10.28 -9.92
CA LYS A 152 -11.47 9.95 -8.64
C LYS A 152 -11.97 8.58 -8.18
N SER A 153 -11.03 7.71 -7.75
CA SER A 153 -11.36 6.43 -7.15
C SER A 153 -12.03 6.60 -5.77
N GLU A 154 -12.63 5.53 -5.29
CA GLU A 154 -12.92 5.40 -3.87
C GLU A 154 -11.64 5.58 -3.04
N THR A 155 -11.79 6.10 -1.82
CA THR A 155 -10.71 6.16 -0.86
C THR A 155 -10.62 4.81 -0.14
N ILE A 156 -9.45 4.18 -0.20
CA ILE A 156 -9.16 2.97 0.56
C ILE A 156 -8.22 3.30 1.71
N SER A 157 -8.20 2.44 2.73
CA SER A 157 -7.24 2.51 3.83
C SER A 157 -6.58 1.14 4.00
N GLY A 158 -5.31 1.14 4.38
CA GLY A 158 -4.61 -0.06 4.80
C GLY A 158 -5.24 -0.68 6.05
N ASN A 159 -4.75 -1.84 6.44
CA ASN A 159 -5.17 -2.54 7.67
C ASN A 159 -4.55 -1.90 8.93
N GLY A 160 -3.60 -0.98 8.73
CA GLY A 160 -2.92 -0.20 9.74
C GLY A 160 -1.64 -0.82 10.28
N PHE A 161 -0.77 0.03 10.78
CA PHE A 161 0.54 -0.32 11.31
C PHE A 161 0.79 0.34 12.66
N MET A 162 1.76 -0.19 13.41
CA MET A 162 2.27 0.40 14.65
C MET A 162 3.78 0.59 14.58
N VAL A 163 4.28 1.63 15.25
CA VAL A 163 5.71 1.73 15.55
C VAL A 163 5.99 0.92 16.79
N ASN A 164 6.91 -0.02 16.69
CA ASN A 164 7.36 -0.77 17.86
C ASN A 164 8.81 -0.39 18.20
N ASP A 165 9.14 -0.32 19.49
CA ASP A 165 10.52 -0.11 19.92
C ASP A 165 11.38 -1.33 19.55
N LYS A 166 12.60 -1.08 19.07
CA LYS A 166 13.58 -2.14 18.82
C LYS A 166 13.84 -3.04 20.04
N ALA A 167 13.59 -2.52 21.24
CA ALA A 167 13.69 -3.29 22.47
C ALA A 167 12.55 -4.32 22.65
N GLN A 168 11.44 -4.17 21.90
CA GLN A 168 10.32 -5.12 21.90
C GLN A 168 10.22 -5.93 20.60
N GLN A 169 11.25 -5.88 19.76
CA GLN A 169 11.31 -6.78 18.62
C GLN A 169 11.17 -8.20 19.18
N ILE A 170 10.12 -8.88 18.77
CA ILE A 170 9.90 -10.28 19.16
C ILE A 170 11.16 -11.01 18.75
N ASP A 171 11.93 -11.42 19.75
CA ASP A 171 13.09 -12.27 19.54
C ASP A 171 12.53 -13.64 19.12
N GLU A 172 12.46 -13.85 17.80
CA GLU A 172 12.05 -15.13 17.21
C GLU A 172 13.21 -16.15 17.25
N ALA A 173 14.41 -15.72 17.63
CA ALA A 173 15.53 -16.61 17.82
C ALA A 173 15.27 -17.49 19.05
N VAL A 174 15.24 -18.78 18.83
CA VAL A 174 15.19 -19.73 19.93
C VAL A 174 16.57 -19.75 20.58
N SER A 175 16.64 -19.41 21.88
CA SER A 175 17.92 -19.46 22.60
C SER A 175 18.53 -20.87 22.51
N VAL A 176 19.79 -20.91 22.11
CA VAL A 176 20.54 -22.17 21.95
C VAL A 176 21.42 -22.39 23.18
N ILE A 177 21.50 -23.62 23.66
CA ILE A 177 22.46 -23.99 24.68
C ILE A 177 23.84 -24.10 24.05
N GLU A 178 24.74 -23.18 24.37
CA GLU A 178 26.14 -23.18 23.89
C GLU A 178 27.02 -24.19 24.64
N SER A 179 26.73 -24.36 25.93
CA SER A 179 27.43 -25.35 26.76
C SER A 179 26.54 -25.78 27.92
N ILE A 180 26.71 -27.01 28.32
CA ILE A 180 26.08 -27.58 29.52
C ILE A 180 27.05 -28.56 30.17
N SER A 181 27.24 -28.49 31.47
CA SER A 181 28.07 -29.39 32.23
C SER A 181 27.45 -29.65 33.59
N ILE A 182 27.71 -30.84 34.15
CA ILE A 182 27.29 -31.23 35.48
C ILE A 182 28.49 -31.70 36.28
N ALA A 183 28.53 -31.32 37.53
CA ALA A 183 29.63 -31.73 38.41
C ALA A 183 29.12 -31.94 39.86
N SER A 184 29.84 -32.75 40.59
CA SER A 184 29.65 -32.96 42.03
C SER A 184 30.66 -32.19 42.86
N SER A 185 30.28 -31.77 44.06
CA SER A 185 31.20 -31.21 45.07
C SER A 185 32.18 -32.24 45.65
N ASN A 186 32.08 -33.52 45.28
CA ASN A 186 32.96 -34.58 45.72
C ASN A 186 34.39 -34.36 45.24
N ARG A 187 35.33 -34.03 46.15
CA ARG A 187 36.70 -33.68 45.81
C ARG A 187 37.55 -34.87 45.33
N SER A 188 37.12 -36.08 45.67
CA SER A 188 37.87 -37.31 45.32
C SER A 188 37.42 -37.87 43.97
N PHE A 189 36.19 -37.58 43.54
CA PHE A 189 35.62 -38.05 42.28
C PHE A 189 34.49 -37.18 41.85
N THR A 190 34.75 -36.16 41.03
CA THR A 190 33.78 -35.13 40.60
C THR A 190 32.64 -35.66 39.72
N GLN A 191 32.77 -36.88 39.19
CA GLN A 191 31.74 -37.58 38.45
C GLN A 191 30.83 -38.47 39.28
N GLY A 192 31.09 -38.55 40.58
CA GLY A 192 30.28 -39.31 41.56
C GLY A 192 29.86 -38.44 42.71
N ALA A 193 28.76 -38.80 43.37
CA ALA A 193 28.25 -38.13 44.55
C ALA A 193 27.79 -39.11 45.58
N LYS A 194 27.85 -38.74 46.87
CA LYS A 194 27.28 -39.43 48.00
C LYS A 194 26.38 -38.49 48.77
N ALA A 195 25.67 -39.01 49.74
CA ALA A 195 24.81 -38.18 50.59
C ALA A 195 25.61 -37.01 51.22
N GLY A 196 25.11 -35.78 51.05
CA GLY A 196 25.71 -34.53 51.48
C GLY A 196 26.55 -33.82 50.41
N ASP A 197 26.84 -34.43 49.25
CA ASP A 197 27.47 -33.76 48.14
C ASP A 197 26.46 -32.90 47.39
N VAL A 198 26.94 -31.75 46.82
CA VAL A 198 26.13 -30.84 46.00
C VAL A 198 26.36 -31.14 44.54
N ILE A 199 25.31 -31.24 43.76
CA ILE A 199 25.37 -31.38 42.32
C ILE A 199 25.13 -29.98 41.70
N SER A 200 26.03 -29.56 40.82
CA SER A 200 25.89 -28.29 40.11
C SER A 200 25.75 -28.54 38.62
N LEU A 201 24.72 -27.98 38.02
CA LEU A 201 24.49 -27.89 36.60
C LEU A 201 24.90 -26.49 36.16
N ILE A 202 25.84 -26.38 35.24
CA ILE A 202 26.31 -25.11 34.66
C ILE A 202 25.97 -25.13 33.17
N PHE A 203 25.31 -24.11 32.71
CA PHE A 203 25.01 -23.96 31.29
C PHE A 203 25.13 -22.51 30.84
N ARG A 204 25.40 -22.34 29.54
CA ARG A 204 25.47 -21.06 28.86
C ARG A 204 24.52 -21.07 27.68
N THR A 205 23.85 -19.97 27.48
CA THR A 205 22.91 -19.76 26.37
C THR A 205 23.46 -18.72 25.41
N SER A 206 23.05 -18.74 24.16
CA SER A 206 23.44 -17.77 23.13
C SER A 206 22.93 -16.35 23.42
N GLU A 207 21.92 -16.23 24.30
CA GLU A 207 21.30 -14.96 24.66
C GLU A 207 20.77 -14.98 26.09
N GLN A 208 20.27 -13.86 26.57
CA GLN A 208 19.69 -13.74 27.89
C GLN A 208 18.31 -14.43 27.93
N ILE A 209 18.16 -15.38 28.87
CA ILE A 209 16.91 -16.11 29.07
C ILE A 209 16.22 -15.69 30.37
N LYS A 210 14.92 -15.97 30.47
CA LYS A 210 14.22 -15.95 31.75
C LYS A 210 14.71 -17.09 32.63
N ARG A 211 14.51 -16.98 33.96
CA ARG A 211 14.87 -18.05 34.91
C ARG A 211 14.29 -19.39 34.44
N PRO A 212 15.15 -20.37 34.08
CA PRO A 212 14.68 -21.68 33.64
C PRO A 212 14.19 -22.52 34.83
N VAL A 213 13.36 -23.51 34.55
CA VAL A 213 13.07 -24.58 35.48
C VAL A 213 14.10 -25.69 35.28
N VAL A 214 14.80 -26.03 36.33
CA VAL A 214 15.81 -27.10 36.32
C VAL A 214 15.41 -28.19 37.31
N LEU A 215 15.44 -29.43 36.86
CA LEU A 215 15.24 -30.61 37.72
C LEU A 215 16.55 -31.39 37.82
N ILE A 216 17.00 -31.65 39.02
CA ILE A 216 18.17 -32.49 39.30
C ILE A 216 17.70 -33.66 40.16
N ALA A 217 17.90 -34.90 39.71
CA ALA A 217 17.42 -36.12 40.34
C ALA A 217 15.90 -36.18 40.61
N GLY A 218 15.11 -35.39 39.79
CA GLY A 218 13.64 -35.31 39.93
C GLY A 218 13.14 -34.17 40.82
N ASP A 219 14.03 -33.49 41.54
CA ASP A 219 13.68 -32.34 42.38
C ASP A 219 13.96 -31.01 41.64
N THR A 220 13.14 -30.01 41.90
CA THR A 220 13.36 -28.66 41.34
C THR A 220 14.58 -28.04 42.02
N ALA A 221 15.55 -27.57 41.21
CA ALA A 221 16.67 -26.82 41.71
C ALA A 221 16.26 -25.35 41.99
N ASP A 222 16.66 -24.82 43.13
CA ASP A 222 16.46 -23.44 43.56
C ASP A 222 17.40 -22.44 42.90
#